data_b61d9e83a65baa66f9ed17573ed9fb3c
#
_entry.id   b61d9e83a65baa66f9ed17573ed9fb3c
#
_cell.length_a   1.000
_cell.length_b   1.000
_cell.length_c   1.000
_cell.angle_alpha   90.00
_cell.angle_beta   90.00
_cell.angle_gamma   90.00
#
_symmetry.space_group_name_H-M   'P 1'
#
loop_
_entity.id
_entity.type
_entity.pdbx_description
1 polymer ?
#
loop_
_entity_poly.entity_id
_entity_poly.type
_entity_poly.pdbx_seq_one_letter_code
_entity_poly.pdbx_strand_id
1 'polypeptide(L)'
;MSLIPRPERSPGALRAACAVVAPGLLSAYDRAKDRALAEAVEHGSLKPVHAYLAHWAALIEIERHPAVARRYHCAEYLARLATTPEEAREHLTTASALYREAATWSGQAVSS
;
A
#
# COMPACT_ATOMS: atom_id res chain seq x y z
N MET A 1 -14.80 -8.70 5.76
CA MET A 1 -14.18 -10.01 5.49
C MET A 1 -12.82 -9.80 4.86
N SER A 2 -11.78 -10.49 5.31
CA SER A 2 -10.45 -10.39 4.73
C SER A 2 -10.15 -11.63 3.88
N LEU A 3 -9.40 -11.44 2.79
CA LEU A 3 -9.02 -12.53 1.87
C LEU A 3 -7.92 -13.39 2.45
N ILE A 4 -7.01 -12.81 3.20
CA ILE A 4 -5.88 -13.49 3.82
C ILE A 4 -5.62 -12.89 5.20
N PRO A 5 -4.90 -13.59 6.09
CA PRO A 5 -4.41 -12.98 7.31
C PRO A 5 -3.47 -11.83 7.01
N ARG A 6 -3.31 -10.92 7.96
CA ARG A 6 -2.35 -9.82 7.81
C ARG A 6 -0.94 -10.40 7.76
N PRO A 7 -0.16 -10.11 6.69
CA PRO A 7 1.19 -10.66 6.56
C PRO A 7 2.18 -9.98 7.51
N GLU A 8 3.28 -10.68 7.79
CA GLU A 8 4.40 -10.06 8.46
C GLU A 8 4.98 -8.94 7.58
N ARG A 9 5.58 -7.94 8.23
CA ARG A 9 6.20 -6.83 7.50
C ARG A 9 7.63 -7.21 7.11
N SER A 10 7.73 -8.11 6.15
CA SER A 10 9.00 -8.55 5.59
C SER A 10 8.85 -8.61 4.06
N PRO A 11 9.97 -8.48 3.30
CA PRO A 11 9.87 -8.49 1.83
C PRO A 11 9.22 -9.76 1.28
N GLY A 12 9.59 -10.91 1.79
CA GLY A 12 9.03 -12.18 1.31
C GLY A 12 7.56 -12.34 1.62
N ALA A 13 7.16 -12.02 2.86
CA ALA A 13 5.76 -12.14 3.27
C ALA A 13 4.86 -11.16 2.52
N LEU A 14 5.32 -9.92 2.34
CA LEU A 14 4.56 -8.91 1.61
C LEU A 14 4.43 -9.29 0.14
N ARG A 15 5.49 -9.81 -0.47
CA ARG A 15 5.43 -10.25 -1.87
C ARG A 15 4.43 -11.38 -2.05
N ALA A 16 4.46 -12.37 -1.16
CA ALA A 16 3.54 -13.50 -1.21
C ALA A 16 2.10 -13.03 -1.05
N ALA A 17 1.85 -12.11 -0.12
CA ALA A 17 0.51 -11.53 0.09
C ALA A 17 0.06 -10.75 -1.15
N CYS A 18 0.93 -9.95 -1.73
CA CYS A 18 0.64 -9.19 -2.95
C CYS A 18 0.24 -10.12 -4.10
N ALA A 19 0.91 -11.25 -4.25
CA ALA A 19 0.60 -12.22 -5.29
C ALA A 19 -0.82 -12.78 -5.15
N VAL A 20 -1.34 -12.85 -3.93
CA VAL A 20 -2.69 -13.35 -3.68
C VAL A 20 -3.74 -12.26 -3.85
N VAL A 21 -3.54 -11.10 -3.19
CA VAL A 21 -4.60 -10.08 -3.12
C VAL A 21 -4.54 -9.04 -4.23
N ALA A 22 -3.37 -8.85 -4.86
CA ALA A 22 -3.18 -7.83 -5.89
C ALA A 22 -2.10 -8.25 -6.88
N PRO A 23 -2.30 -9.38 -7.60
CA PRO A 23 -1.24 -9.90 -8.50
C PRO A 23 -0.83 -8.89 -9.58
N GLY A 24 -1.72 -7.99 -9.98
CA GLY A 24 -1.40 -6.95 -10.95
C GLY A 24 -0.38 -5.93 -10.45
N LEU A 25 -0.12 -5.89 -9.15
CA LEU A 25 0.85 -4.97 -8.55
C LEU A 25 2.23 -5.61 -8.30
N LEU A 26 2.43 -6.89 -8.64
CA LEU A 26 3.70 -7.56 -8.39
C LEU A 26 4.88 -6.89 -9.05
N SER A 27 4.74 -6.47 -10.32
CA SER A 27 5.81 -5.76 -11.02
C SER A 27 6.18 -4.47 -10.31
N ALA A 28 5.17 -3.68 -9.89
CA ALA A 28 5.41 -2.46 -9.16
C ALA A 28 6.07 -2.73 -7.81
N TYR A 29 5.64 -3.80 -7.14
CA TYR A 29 6.23 -4.23 -5.88
C TYR A 29 7.73 -4.53 -6.04
N ASP A 30 8.07 -5.34 -7.04
CA ASP A 30 9.45 -5.74 -7.27
C ASP A 30 10.33 -4.53 -7.61
N ARG A 31 9.82 -3.61 -8.44
CA ARG A 31 10.56 -2.37 -8.77
C ARG A 31 10.75 -1.48 -7.53
N ALA A 32 9.74 -1.38 -6.69
CA ALA A 32 9.84 -0.56 -5.47
C ALA A 32 10.87 -1.16 -4.50
N LYS A 33 10.88 -2.49 -4.36
CA LYS A 33 11.85 -3.19 -3.52
C LYS A 33 13.26 -2.95 -4.02
N ASP A 34 13.51 -3.15 -5.31
CA ASP A 34 14.83 -2.96 -5.89
C ASP A 34 15.33 -1.54 -5.74
N ARG A 35 14.44 -0.55 -5.95
CA ARG A 35 14.77 0.86 -5.76
C ARG A 35 15.13 1.17 -4.30
N ALA A 36 14.34 0.64 -3.36
CA ALA A 36 14.59 0.86 -1.93
C ALA A 36 15.94 0.28 -1.51
N LEU A 37 16.28 -0.91 -2.00
CA LEU A 37 17.56 -1.53 -1.70
C LEU A 37 18.72 -0.74 -2.31
N ALA A 38 18.57 -0.27 -3.54
CA ALA A 38 19.60 0.55 -4.20
C ALA A 38 19.83 1.86 -3.45
N GLU A 39 18.75 2.53 -3.03
CA GLU A 39 18.86 3.77 -2.27
C GLU A 39 19.50 3.53 -0.90
N ALA A 40 19.19 2.40 -0.24
CA ALA A 40 19.78 2.05 1.03
C ALA A 40 21.29 1.88 0.91
N VAL A 41 21.74 1.20 -0.15
CA VAL A 41 23.18 1.01 -0.41
C VAL A 41 23.84 2.35 -0.71
N GLU A 42 23.23 3.17 -1.56
CA GLU A 42 23.79 4.47 -1.97
C GLU A 42 23.95 5.42 -0.80
N HIS A 43 22.96 5.48 0.09
CA HIS A 43 22.93 6.44 1.19
C HIS A 43 23.41 5.86 2.54
N GLY A 44 23.69 4.55 2.59
CA GLY A 44 24.11 3.90 3.83
C GLY A 44 23.04 3.97 4.92
N SER A 45 21.77 3.87 4.55
CA SER A 45 20.64 4.03 5.48
C SER A 45 19.53 3.02 5.15
N LEU A 46 18.90 2.47 6.18
CA LEU A 46 17.77 1.57 6.01
C LEU A 46 16.44 2.30 5.88
N LYS A 47 16.44 3.64 5.96
CA LYS A 47 15.19 4.42 5.85
C LYS A 47 14.39 4.10 4.58
N PRO A 48 14.99 4.01 3.37
CA PRO A 48 14.22 3.67 2.18
C PRO A 48 13.56 2.29 2.26
N VAL A 49 14.25 1.32 2.89
CA VAL A 49 13.70 -0.02 3.06
C VAL A 49 12.52 0.00 4.02
N HIS A 50 12.64 0.70 5.14
CA HIS A 50 11.54 0.83 6.09
C HIS A 50 10.33 1.52 5.45
N ALA A 51 10.57 2.57 4.65
CA ALA A 51 9.50 3.28 3.95
C ALA A 51 8.77 2.37 2.95
N TYR A 52 9.53 1.58 2.19
CA TYR A 52 8.95 0.63 1.25
C TYR A 52 8.11 -0.44 1.98
N LEU A 53 8.61 -0.99 3.07
CA LEU A 53 7.87 -1.99 3.84
C LEU A 53 6.58 -1.42 4.41
N ALA A 54 6.63 -0.21 4.97
CA ALA A 54 5.45 0.44 5.54
C ALA A 54 4.40 0.73 4.46
N HIS A 55 4.84 1.24 3.32
CA HIS A 55 3.94 1.59 2.21
C HIS A 55 3.22 0.35 1.67
N TRP A 56 3.96 -0.71 1.37
CA TRP A 56 3.37 -1.91 0.80
C TRP A 56 2.54 -2.69 1.83
N ALA A 57 2.91 -2.63 3.12
CA ALA A 57 2.07 -3.19 4.17
C ALA A 57 0.71 -2.49 4.20
N ALA A 58 0.68 -1.17 4.04
CA ALA A 58 -0.58 -0.42 3.99
C ALA A 58 -1.41 -0.76 2.75
N LEU A 59 -0.78 -0.85 1.58
CA LEU A 59 -1.49 -1.22 0.34
C LEU A 59 -2.08 -2.62 0.44
N ILE A 60 -1.32 -3.57 0.97
CA ILE A 60 -1.80 -4.94 1.15
C ILE A 60 -2.93 -4.99 2.18
N GLU A 61 -2.85 -4.17 3.24
CA GLU A 61 -3.94 -4.07 4.20
C GLU A 61 -5.24 -3.65 3.52
N ILE A 62 -5.18 -2.68 2.60
CA ILE A 62 -6.35 -2.28 1.81
C ILE A 62 -6.84 -3.46 0.97
N GLU A 63 -5.93 -4.08 0.22
CA GLU A 63 -6.30 -5.10 -0.76
C GLU A 63 -6.83 -6.40 -0.14
N ARG A 64 -6.44 -6.72 1.10
CA ARG A 64 -6.94 -7.93 1.75
C ARG A 64 -8.39 -7.78 2.25
N HIS A 65 -8.95 -6.56 2.22
CA HIS A 65 -10.35 -6.29 2.55
C HIS A 65 -11.09 -5.82 1.29
N PRO A 66 -11.84 -6.71 0.61
CA PRO A 66 -12.44 -6.37 -0.68
C PRO A 66 -13.31 -5.12 -0.68
N ALA A 67 -14.08 -4.88 0.38
CA ALA A 67 -14.92 -3.69 0.46
C ALA A 67 -14.09 -2.41 0.56
N VAL A 68 -13.01 -2.44 1.34
CA VAL A 68 -12.09 -1.30 1.48
C VAL A 68 -11.34 -1.07 0.17
N ALA A 69 -10.84 -2.14 -0.45
CA ALA A 69 -10.14 -2.06 -1.74
C ALA A 69 -11.01 -1.40 -2.79
N ARG A 70 -12.29 -1.79 -2.87
CA ARG A 70 -13.24 -1.23 -3.82
C ARG A 70 -13.43 0.27 -3.61
N ARG A 71 -13.60 0.70 -2.36
CA ARG A 71 -13.74 2.12 -2.03
C ARG A 71 -12.48 2.92 -2.38
N TYR A 72 -11.32 2.36 -2.10
CA TYR A 72 -10.03 3.00 -2.37
C TYR A 72 -9.83 3.17 -3.88
N HIS A 73 -10.01 2.10 -4.64
CA HIS A 73 -9.84 2.15 -6.10
C HIS A 73 -10.88 3.05 -6.76
N CYS A 74 -12.11 3.05 -6.25
CA CYS A 74 -13.15 3.94 -6.75
C CYS A 74 -12.77 5.41 -6.53
N ALA A 75 -12.27 5.76 -5.35
CA ALA A 75 -11.85 7.12 -5.05
C ALA A 75 -10.70 7.56 -5.97
N GLU A 76 -9.71 6.69 -6.19
CA GLU A 76 -8.61 6.99 -7.10
C GLU A 76 -9.10 7.19 -8.54
N TYR A 77 -10.00 6.33 -8.98
CA TYR A 77 -10.58 6.42 -10.33
C TYR A 77 -11.35 7.72 -10.51
N LEU A 78 -12.20 8.08 -9.56
CA LEU A 78 -12.99 9.30 -9.61
C LEU A 78 -12.09 10.54 -9.57
N ALA A 79 -10.99 10.50 -8.84
CA ALA A 79 -10.03 11.59 -8.83
C ALA A 79 -9.43 11.82 -10.21
N ARG A 80 -9.14 10.74 -10.94
CA ARG A 80 -8.60 10.84 -12.31
C ARG A 80 -9.62 11.39 -13.29
N LEU A 81 -10.92 11.10 -13.06
CA LEU A 81 -11.99 11.57 -13.95
C LEU A 81 -12.47 12.99 -13.59
N ALA A 82 -12.05 13.53 -12.47
CA ALA A 82 -12.52 14.83 -12.00
C ALA A 82 -12.20 15.92 -13.01
N THR A 83 -13.16 16.82 -13.21
CA THR A 83 -13.00 17.93 -14.14
C THR A 83 -12.54 19.22 -13.48
N THR A 84 -12.54 19.26 -12.14
CA THR A 84 -12.07 20.42 -11.37
C THR A 84 -11.06 19.96 -10.31
N PRO A 85 -10.13 20.85 -9.91
CA PRO A 85 -9.20 20.55 -8.82
C PRO A 85 -9.93 20.26 -7.49
N GLU A 86 -11.06 20.89 -7.24
CA GLU A 86 -11.84 20.67 -6.03
C GLU A 86 -12.40 19.27 -5.96
N GLU A 87 -12.96 18.79 -7.07
CA GLU A 87 -13.47 17.40 -7.16
C GLU A 87 -12.34 16.39 -6.98
N ALA A 88 -11.21 16.62 -7.64
CA ALA A 88 -10.06 15.73 -7.53
C ALA A 88 -9.58 15.67 -6.08
N ARG A 89 -9.49 16.80 -5.41
CA ARG A 89 -9.05 16.87 -4.02
C ARG A 89 -10.00 16.12 -3.10
N GLU A 90 -11.29 16.22 -3.32
CA GLU A 90 -12.30 15.52 -2.53
C GLU A 90 -12.09 14.01 -2.59
N HIS A 91 -11.93 13.46 -3.80
CA HIS A 91 -11.72 12.02 -3.97
C HIS A 91 -10.34 11.58 -3.45
N LEU A 92 -9.31 12.38 -3.64
CA LEU A 92 -7.98 12.09 -3.10
C LEU A 92 -7.97 12.12 -1.58
N THR A 93 -8.78 12.98 -0.96
CA THR A 93 -8.93 13.01 0.50
C THR A 93 -9.52 11.70 0.99
N THR A 94 -10.52 11.16 0.30
CA THR A 94 -11.11 9.87 0.65
C THR A 94 -10.08 8.75 0.54
N ALA A 95 -9.33 8.70 -0.57
CA ALA A 95 -8.29 7.69 -0.76
C ALA A 95 -7.19 7.80 0.31
N SER A 96 -6.77 9.03 0.62
CA SER A 96 -5.74 9.27 1.63
C SER A 96 -6.19 8.84 3.02
N ALA A 97 -7.46 9.07 3.36
CA ALA A 97 -8.01 8.64 4.64
C ALA A 97 -8.01 7.12 4.77
N LEU A 98 -8.40 6.42 3.71
CA LEU A 98 -8.38 4.95 3.69
C LEU A 98 -6.95 4.42 3.80
N TYR A 99 -6.00 5.04 3.11
CA TYR A 99 -4.61 4.67 3.18
C TYR A 99 -4.05 4.86 4.60
N ARG A 100 -4.31 6.01 5.23
CA ARG A 100 -3.83 6.28 6.59
C ARG A 100 -4.39 5.30 7.61
N GLU A 101 -5.67 4.95 7.47
CA GLU A 101 -6.29 3.95 8.34
C GLU A 101 -5.63 2.60 8.16
N ALA A 102 -5.40 2.19 6.91
CA ALA A 102 -4.72 0.93 6.61
C ALA A 102 -3.27 0.92 7.16
N ALA A 103 -2.57 2.04 7.04
CA ALA A 103 -1.21 2.16 7.59
C ALA A 103 -1.21 1.99 9.10
N THR A 104 -2.19 2.54 9.79
CA THR A 104 -2.35 2.37 11.24
C THR A 104 -2.57 0.91 11.60
N TRP A 105 -3.49 0.22 10.92
CA TRP A 105 -3.79 -1.17 11.19
C TRP A 105 -2.59 -2.08 10.90
N SER A 106 -1.88 -1.85 9.80
CA SER A 106 -0.71 -2.66 9.46
C SER A 106 0.44 -2.44 10.45
N GLY A 107 0.58 -1.22 10.98
CA GLY A 107 1.56 -0.91 12.00
C GLY A 107 1.24 -1.59 13.33
N GLN A 108 -0.02 -1.68 13.71
CA GLN A 108 -0.45 -2.35 14.94
C GLN A 108 -0.14 -3.84 14.93
N ALA A 109 -0.16 -4.48 13.77
CA ALA A 109 0.16 -5.90 13.66
C ALA A 109 1.61 -6.18 14.09
N VAL A 110 2.50 -5.22 13.93
CA VAL A 110 3.92 -5.38 14.28
C VAL A 110 4.14 -5.30 15.79
N SER A 111 3.31 -4.54 16.48
CA SER A 111 3.46 -4.33 17.91
C SER A 111 2.74 -5.38 18.77
N SER A 112 1.98 -6.24 18.16
CA SER A 112 1.29 -7.35 18.87
C SER A 112 2.07 -8.69 18.80
#